data_424d020d654086d66b70fd05a6798973
#
_entry.id   424d020d654086d66b70fd05a6798973
#
_cell.length_a   1.000
_cell.length_b   1.000
_cell.length_c   1.000
_cell.angle_alpha   90.00
_cell.angle_beta   90.00
_cell.angle_gamma   90.00
#
_symmetry.space_group_name_H-M   'P 1'
#
loop_
_entity.id
_entity.type
_entity.pdbx_description
1 polymer ?
#
loop_
_entity_poly.entity_id
_entity_poly.type
_entity_poly.pdbx_seq_one_letter_code
_entity_poly.pdbx_strand_id
1 'polypeptide(L)'
;MPTQTPNRPSATKTSKIPTRAEKRPDEFIVVASDQGLGLNAPQEMGNKLWAPMFVMGVMAFAAALILGFVRSNAIATAAGAGTIAQLGHVTTGVMFIGFTAVLSAITFAIARILGVFRSEGGNVQTLASGHVQTLTMPAAAKGMILSMVMGMMAIIVAVGLHVYVAASVVGASEASLATAAQWGSSLEGVRRLGVGMHLFGIVLGLATIVHVLRFQSIRILEVAKERAASP
;
A
#
# COMPACT_ATOMS: atom_id res chain seq x y z
N MET A 1 -31.14 -10.84 -56.79
CA MET A 1 -30.48 -9.62 -56.26
C MET A 1 -29.40 -10.07 -55.27
N PRO A 2 -28.10 -9.88 -55.58
CA PRO A 2 -27.04 -10.25 -54.68
C PRO A 2 -26.83 -9.15 -53.64
N THR A 3 -26.90 -9.50 -52.35
CA THR A 3 -26.62 -8.66 -51.20
C THR A 3 -25.13 -8.37 -51.09
N GLN A 4 -24.75 -7.10 -51.32
CA GLN A 4 -23.39 -6.62 -51.09
C GLN A 4 -23.09 -6.56 -49.57
N THR A 5 -22.14 -7.37 -49.13
CA THR A 5 -21.54 -7.32 -47.81
C THR A 5 -20.73 -6.01 -47.66
N PRO A 6 -20.93 -5.19 -46.62
CA PRO A 6 -20.15 -3.97 -46.43
C PRO A 6 -18.70 -4.33 -46.10
N ASN A 7 -17.80 -3.77 -46.92
CA ASN A 7 -16.36 -3.90 -46.81
C ASN A 7 -15.87 -3.33 -45.44
N ARG A 8 -15.41 -4.19 -44.56
CA ARG A 8 -14.87 -3.84 -43.25
C ARG A 8 -13.52 -3.15 -43.48
N PRO A 9 -13.31 -1.89 -43.05
CA PRO A 9 -12.02 -1.25 -43.23
C PRO A 9 -10.93 -2.06 -42.52
N SER A 10 -9.90 -2.40 -43.30
CA SER A 10 -8.69 -3.07 -42.85
C SER A 10 -8.09 -2.32 -41.68
N ALA A 11 -7.87 -3.03 -40.56
CA ALA A 11 -7.21 -2.47 -39.38
C ALA A 11 -5.82 -1.95 -39.76
N THR A 12 -5.69 -0.64 -39.86
CA THR A 12 -4.43 0.06 -40.08
C THR A 12 -3.49 -0.35 -38.95
N LYS A 13 -2.39 -1.03 -39.26
CA LYS A 13 -1.30 -1.34 -38.34
C LYS A 13 -0.81 -0.03 -37.73
N THR A 14 -1.22 0.23 -36.49
CA THR A 14 -0.78 1.38 -35.73
C THR A 14 0.72 1.23 -35.51
N SER A 15 1.49 2.06 -36.21
CA SER A 15 2.93 2.20 -36.01
C SER A 15 3.16 2.49 -34.51
N LYS A 16 3.91 1.65 -33.83
CA LYS A 16 4.39 1.92 -32.47
C LYS A 16 5.32 3.12 -32.52
N ILE A 17 4.78 4.32 -32.28
CA ILE A 17 5.60 5.51 -32.09
C ILE A 17 6.46 5.23 -30.85
N PRO A 18 7.81 5.34 -30.95
CA PRO A 18 8.67 5.11 -29.80
C PRO A 18 8.32 6.14 -28.74
N THR A 19 7.91 5.66 -27.58
CA THR A 19 7.54 6.48 -26.42
C THR A 19 8.81 7.15 -25.88
N ARG A 20 9.12 8.34 -26.33
CA ARG A 20 10.23 9.13 -25.83
C ARG A 20 9.79 9.83 -24.56
N ALA A 21 10.46 9.54 -23.44
CA ALA A 21 10.27 10.29 -22.21
C ALA A 21 10.74 11.74 -22.45
N GLU A 22 9.81 12.70 -22.31
CA GLU A 22 10.07 14.12 -22.47
C GLU A 22 10.06 14.80 -21.09
N LYS A 23 11.14 15.54 -20.77
CA LYS A 23 11.22 16.30 -19.51
C LYS A 23 10.62 17.69 -19.77
N ARG A 24 9.53 17.99 -19.05
CA ARG A 24 8.89 19.31 -19.11
C ARG A 24 9.58 20.31 -18.19
N PRO A 25 9.40 21.64 -18.43
CA PRO A 25 9.99 22.69 -17.59
C PRO A 25 9.68 22.54 -16.09
N ASP A 26 8.57 21.85 -15.75
CA ASP A 26 8.09 21.64 -14.38
C ASP A 26 8.61 20.35 -13.71
N GLU A 27 9.70 19.77 -14.20
CA GLU A 27 10.31 18.53 -13.70
C GLU A 27 9.47 17.24 -13.87
N PHE A 28 8.37 17.25 -14.62
CA PHE A 28 7.60 16.04 -14.88
C PHE A 28 8.23 15.21 -15.98
N ILE A 29 8.49 13.93 -15.71
CA ILE A 29 8.85 12.94 -16.73
C ILE A 29 7.56 12.29 -17.21
N VAL A 30 7.20 12.57 -18.45
CA VAL A 30 5.93 12.16 -19.05
C VAL A 30 6.17 11.08 -20.09
N VAL A 31 5.24 10.15 -20.18
CA VAL A 31 5.18 9.14 -21.24
C VAL A 31 3.89 9.35 -22.00
N ALA A 32 3.98 9.52 -23.32
CA ALA A 32 2.82 9.55 -24.19
C ALA A 32 2.35 8.12 -24.51
N SER A 33 1.04 7.91 -24.56
CA SER A 33 0.43 6.63 -24.93
C SER A 33 -0.78 6.88 -25.82
N ASP A 34 -0.86 6.17 -26.94
CA ASP A 34 -2.04 6.20 -27.83
C ASP A 34 -3.12 5.20 -27.38
N GLN A 35 -2.88 4.47 -26.29
CA GLN A 35 -3.81 3.48 -25.72
C GLN A 35 -4.25 3.90 -24.33
N GLY A 36 -5.49 3.57 -23.98
CA GLY A 36 -6.01 3.77 -22.64
C GLY A 36 -5.07 3.18 -21.57
N LEU A 37 -4.88 3.93 -20.49
CA LEU A 37 -3.97 3.55 -19.40
C LEU A 37 -4.67 2.58 -18.45
N GLY A 38 -4.26 1.31 -18.50
CA GLY A 38 -4.65 0.32 -17.51
C GLY A 38 -4.01 0.55 -16.15
N LEU A 39 -4.51 -0.16 -15.14
CA LEU A 39 -3.89 -0.21 -13.82
C LEU A 39 -2.56 -0.98 -13.89
N ASN A 40 -1.56 -0.51 -13.18
CA ASN A 40 -0.34 -1.29 -12.96
C ASN A 40 -0.51 -2.23 -11.74
N ALA A 41 0.39 -3.22 -11.59
CA ALA A 41 0.28 -4.23 -10.54
C ALA A 41 0.09 -3.67 -9.12
N PRO A 42 0.83 -2.64 -8.63
CA PRO A 42 0.58 -2.06 -7.31
C PRO A 42 -0.81 -1.42 -7.18
N GLN A 43 -1.35 -0.82 -8.23
CA GLN A 43 -2.67 -0.20 -8.24
C GLN A 43 -3.78 -1.25 -8.24
N GLU A 44 -3.58 -2.35 -8.97
CA GLU A 44 -4.50 -3.49 -8.97
C GLU A 44 -4.53 -4.18 -7.59
N MET A 45 -3.37 -4.40 -6.97
CA MET A 45 -3.28 -4.87 -5.59
C MET A 45 -3.98 -3.91 -4.63
N GLY A 46 -3.76 -2.61 -4.79
CA GLY A 46 -4.44 -1.58 -4.01
C GLY A 46 -5.95 -1.70 -4.10
N ASN A 47 -6.49 -1.89 -5.30
CA ASN A 47 -7.93 -2.04 -5.49
C ASN A 47 -8.51 -3.30 -4.82
N LYS A 48 -7.77 -4.41 -4.81
CA LYS A 48 -8.22 -5.70 -4.25
C LYS A 48 -8.00 -5.83 -2.74
N LEU A 49 -6.92 -5.26 -2.21
CA LEU A 49 -6.43 -5.60 -0.87
C LEU A 49 -6.72 -4.56 0.22
N TRP A 50 -7.04 -3.31 -0.12
CA TRP A 50 -7.24 -2.28 0.90
C TRP A 50 -8.34 -2.63 1.91
N ALA A 51 -9.52 -3.09 1.42
CA ALA A 51 -10.66 -3.40 2.28
C ALA A 51 -10.45 -4.66 3.13
N PRO A 52 -10.03 -5.84 2.58
CA PRO A 52 -9.75 -7.00 3.41
C PRO A 52 -8.64 -6.76 4.44
N MET A 53 -7.59 -6.00 4.10
CA MET A 53 -6.55 -5.63 5.06
C MET A 53 -7.09 -4.74 6.18
N PHE A 54 -7.97 -3.78 5.86
CA PHE A 54 -8.61 -2.95 6.88
C PHE A 54 -9.46 -3.79 7.84
N VAL A 55 -10.32 -4.67 7.30
CA VAL A 55 -11.16 -5.57 8.12
C VAL A 55 -10.29 -6.47 8.99
N MET A 56 -9.25 -7.07 8.43
CA MET A 56 -8.31 -7.91 9.18
C MET A 56 -7.66 -7.12 10.32
N GLY A 57 -7.28 -5.88 10.08
CA GLY A 57 -6.69 -5.02 11.10
C GLY A 57 -7.64 -4.72 12.26
N VAL A 58 -8.90 -4.37 11.95
CA VAL A 58 -9.94 -4.13 12.97
C VAL A 58 -10.20 -5.39 13.80
N MET A 59 -10.31 -6.55 13.14
CA MET A 59 -10.49 -7.84 13.82
C MET A 59 -9.30 -8.20 14.72
N ALA A 60 -8.08 -7.94 14.28
CA ALA A 60 -6.88 -8.16 15.09
C ALA A 60 -6.83 -7.24 16.32
N PHE A 61 -7.23 -5.96 16.19
CA PHE A 61 -7.35 -5.08 17.35
C PHE A 61 -8.42 -5.54 18.34
N ALA A 62 -9.59 -5.98 17.85
CA ALA A 62 -10.62 -6.55 18.72
C ALA A 62 -10.12 -7.81 19.46
N ALA A 63 -9.42 -8.71 18.77
CA ALA A 63 -8.80 -9.88 19.38
C ALA A 63 -7.71 -9.49 20.40
N ALA A 64 -6.86 -8.51 20.09
CA ALA A 64 -5.86 -8.02 21.04
C ALA A 64 -6.49 -7.41 22.31
N LEU A 65 -7.61 -6.70 22.16
CA LEU A 65 -8.36 -6.16 23.30
C LEU A 65 -8.89 -7.29 24.19
N ILE A 66 -9.53 -8.31 23.61
CA ILE A 66 -10.02 -9.48 24.35
C ILE A 66 -8.86 -10.19 25.07
N LEU A 67 -7.75 -10.43 24.39
CA LEU A 67 -6.55 -11.03 24.98
C LEU A 67 -5.97 -10.17 26.12
N GLY A 68 -6.07 -8.85 26.00
CA GLY A 68 -5.70 -7.91 27.06
C GLY A 68 -6.55 -8.09 28.32
N PHE A 69 -7.87 -8.27 28.19
CA PHE A 69 -8.76 -8.58 29.32
C PHE A 69 -8.46 -9.95 29.91
N VAL A 70 -8.23 -10.98 29.10
CA VAL A 70 -7.84 -12.31 29.55
C VAL A 70 -6.54 -12.25 30.35
N ARG A 71 -5.53 -11.51 29.88
CA ARG A 71 -4.27 -11.29 30.58
C ARG A 71 -4.49 -10.55 31.91
N SER A 72 -5.32 -9.52 31.94
CA SER A 72 -5.64 -8.76 33.14
C SER A 72 -6.30 -9.66 34.19
N ASN A 73 -7.25 -10.52 33.77
CA ASN A 73 -7.87 -11.51 34.66
C ASN A 73 -6.85 -12.54 35.16
N ALA A 74 -5.94 -13.03 34.33
CA ALA A 74 -4.88 -13.95 34.73
C ALA A 74 -3.96 -13.34 35.80
N ILE A 75 -3.66 -12.06 35.73
CA ILE A 75 -2.90 -11.31 36.72
C ILE A 75 -3.72 -11.23 38.05
N ALA A 76 -4.99 -10.85 37.95
CA ALA A 76 -5.87 -10.70 39.11
C ALA A 76 -6.10 -12.03 39.87
N THR A 77 -6.13 -13.16 39.19
CA THR A 77 -6.29 -14.51 39.76
C THR A 77 -4.96 -15.17 40.13
N ALA A 78 -3.85 -14.43 40.14
CA ALA A 78 -2.51 -14.93 40.41
C ALA A 78 -2.12 -16.20 39.62
N ALA A 79 -2.48 -16.22 38.31
CA ALA A 79 -2.05 -17.27 37.40
C ALA A 79 -0.52 -17.38 37.35
N GLY A 80 -0.01 -18.55 36.95
CA GLY A 80 1.43 -18.77 36.88
C GLY A 80 2.14 -17.75 35.99
N ALA A 81 3.35 -17.32 36.36
CA ALA A 81 4.14 -16.29 35.68
C ALA A 81 4.36 -16.59 34.16
N GLY A 82 4.52 -17.88 33.81
CA GLY A 82 4.63 -18.32 32.42
C GLY A 82 3.38 -18.01 31.59
N THR A 83 2.18 -18.25 32.17
CA THR A 83 0.90 -17.94 31.51
C THR A 83 0.74 -16.44 31.29
N ILE A 84 1.08 -15.61 32.27
CA ILE A 84 1.01 -14.15 32.15
C ILE A 84 1.99 -13.63 31.11
N ALA A 85 3.22 -14.16 31.07
CA ALA A 85 4.22 -13.81 30.08
C ALA A 85 3.77 -14.24 28.67
N GLN A 86 3.27 -15.46 28.48
CA GLN A 86 2.73 -15.96 27.24
C GLN A 86 1.62 -15.05 26.69
N LEU A 87 0.60 -14.76 27.52
CA LEU A 87 -0.49 -13.85 27.14
C LEU A 87 0.04 -12.47 26.75
N GLY A 88 1.08 -11.97 27.44
CA GLY A 88 1.74 -10.72 27.10
C GLY A 88 2.31 -10.71 25.70
N HIS A 89 3.06 -11.73 25.33
CA HIS A 89 3.64 -11.85 23.98
C HIS A 89 2.58 -12.05 22.90
N VAL A 90 1.59 -12.92 23.14
CA VAL A 90 0.50 -13.16 22.18
C VAL A 90 -0.31 -11.89 21.94
N THR A 91 -0.73 -11.20 23.01
CA THR A 91 -1.48 -9.93 22.89
C THR A 91 -0.71 -8.91 22.08
N THR A 92 0.58 -8.74 22.37
CA THR A 92 1.44 -7.81 21.64
C THR A 92 1.58 -8.21 20.18
N GLY A 93 1.83 -9.48 19.88
CA GLY A 93 1.92 -9.99 18.50
C GLY A 93 0.64 -9.71 17.70
N VAL A 94 -0.52 -10.04 18.26
CA VAL A 94 -1.83 -9.81 17.61
C VAL A 94 -2.09 -8.31 17.39
N MET A 95 -1.75 -7.46 18.37
CA MET A 95 -1.86 -6.00 18.22
C MET A 95 -1.02 -5.48 17.04
N PHE A 96 0.20 -5.99 16.88
CA PHE A 96 1.06 -5.57 15.76
C PHE A 96 0.63 -6.13 14.41
N ILE A 97 -0.04 -7.29 14.36
CA ILE A 97 -0.77 -7.73 13.16
C ILE A 97 -1.85 -6.69 12.80
N GLY A 98 -2.60 -6.21 13.79
CA GLY A 98 -3.60 -5.16 13.61
C GLY A 98 -3.00 -3.87 13.02
N PHE A 99 -1.92 -3.36 13.62
CA PHE A 99 -1.22 -2.16 13.10
C PHE A 99 -0.74 -2.36 11.66
N THR A 100 -0.08 -3.48 11.39
CA THR A 100 0.42 -3.77 10.03
C THR A 100 -0.70 -3.81 9.02
N ALA A 101 -1.79 -4.47 9.34
CA ALA A 101 -2.93 -4.62 8.44
C ALA A 101 -3.60 -3.26 8.16
N VAL A 102 -3.84 -2.42 9.19
CA VAL A 102 -4.43 -1.08 8.98
C VAL A 102 -3.48 -0.16 8.20
N LEU A 103 -2.20 -0.12 8.56
CA LEU A 103 -1.23 0.73 7.85
C LEU A 103 -1.03 0.28 6.39
N SER A 104 -1.03 -1.04 6.14
CA SER A 104 -1.02 -1.59 4.79
C SER A 104 -2.30 -1.25 4.03
N ALA A 105 -3.47 -1.31 4.69
CA ALA A 105 -4.74 -0.92 4.08
C ALA A 105 -4.71 0.55 3.62
N ILE A 106 -4.15 1.46 4.42
CA ILE A 106 -3.98 2.87 4.05
C ILE A 106 -3.05 2.98 2.83
N THR A 107 -1.94 2.25 2.81
CA THR A 107 -1.01 2.28 1.67
C THR A 107 -1.65 1.72 0.39
N PHE A 108 -2.44 0.65 0.50
CA PHE A 108 -3.20 0.11 -0.63
C PHE A 108 -4.32 1.06 -1.09
N ALA A 109 -4.98 1.78 -0.16
CA ALA A 109 -5.95 2.81 -0.52
C ALA A 109 -5.29 3.97 -1.31
N ILE A 110 -4.09 4.41 -0.92
CA ILE A 110 -3.29 5.38 -1.67
C ILE A 110 -2.97 4.85 -3.07
N ALA A 111 -2.51 3.60 -3.19
CA ALA A 111 -2.23 2.99 -4.49
C ALA A 111 -3.48 2.91 -5.38
N ARG A 112 -4.65 2.61 -4.80
CA ARG A 112 -5.95 2.65 -5.49
C ARG A 112 -6.27 4.05 -5.99
N ILE A 113 -6.14 5.07 -5.15
CA ILE A 113 -6.39 6.48 -5.52
C ILE A 113 -5.50 6.88 -6.69
N LEU A 114 -4.21 6.55 -6.64
CA LEU A 114 -3.28 6.80 -7.75
C LEU A 114 -3.67 6.06 -9.03
N GLY A 115 -4.24 4.85 -8.90
CA GLY A 115 -4.79 4.08 -10.02
C GLY A 115 -5.97 4.77 -10.67
N VAL A 116 -6.92 5.27 -9.87
CA VAL A 116 -8.08 6.04 -10.37
C VAL A 116 -7.61 7.29 -11.09
N PHE A 117 -6.70 8.07 -10.53
CA PHE A 117 -6.16 9.26 -11.21
C PHE A 117 -5.50 8.91 -12.54
N ARG A 118 -4.82 7.78 -12.63
CA ARG A 118 -4.18 7.35 -13.87
C ARG A 118 -5.22 6.94 -14.92
N SER A 119 -6.19 6.09 -14.57
CA SER A 119 -7.19 5.58 -15.52
C SER A 119 -8.17 6.66 -15.94
N GLU A 120 -8.77 7.38 -15.00
CA GLU A 120 -9.77 8.42 -15.31
C GLU A 120 -9.12 9.65 -15.94
N GLY A 121 -7.95 10.06 -15.46
CA GLY A 121 -7.18 11.12 -16.11
C GLY A 121 -6.80 10.78 -17.55
N GLY A 122 -6.49 9.51 -17.84
CA GLY A 122 -6.27 9.01 -19.19
C GLY A 122 -7.54 9.08 -20.04
N ASN A 123 -8.68 8.62 -19.51
CA ASN A 123 -9.98 8.66 -20.20
C ASN A 123 -10.38 10.09 -20.58
N VAL A 124 -10.25 11.05 -19.66
CA VAL A 124 -10.54 12.46 -19.93
C VAL A 124 -9.65 13.01 -21.05
N GLN A 125 -8.36 12.69 -21.05
CA GLN A 125 -7.45 13.13 -22.10
C GLN A 125 -7.80 12.52 -23.46
N THR A 126 -8.15 11.22 -23.50
CA THR A 126 -8.56 10.54 -24.74
C THR A 126 -9.79 11.21 -25.36
N LEU A 127 -10.80 11.54 -24.51
CA LEU A 127 -12.03 12.19 -24.98
C LEU A 127 -11.82 13.65 -25.45
N ALA A 128 -10.81 14.32 -24.92
CA ALA A 128 -10.60 15.74 -25.18
C ALA A 128 -9.59 16.02 -26.31
N SER A 129 -8.51 15.26 -26.44
CA SER A 129 -7.42 15.53 -27.40
C SER A 129 -6.90 14.31 -28.16
N GLY A 130 -7.33 13.12 -27.80
CA GLY A 130 -6.81 11.87 -28.39
C GLY A 130 -5.38 11.50 -27.96
N HIS A 131 -4.63 12.41 -27.33
CA HIS A 131 -3.28 12.17 -26.82
C HIS A 131 -3.26 12.02 -25.31
N VAL A 132 -2.89 10.83 -24.82
CA VAL A 132 -2.81 10.53 -23.40
C VAL A 132 -1.37 10.68 -22.92
N GLN A 133 -1.17 11.54 -21.94
CA GLN A 133 0.11 11.70 -21.24
C GLN A 133 -0.02 11.25 -19.80
N THR A 134 0.94 10.45 -19.35
CA THR A 134 0.99 9.96 -17.96
C THR A 134 2.37 10.18 -17.37
N LEU A 135 2.43 10.33 -16.07
CA LEU A 135 3.69 10.39 -15.33
C LEU A 135 4.38 9.02 -15.31
N THR A 136 5.69 9.04 -15.49
CA THR A 136 6.52 7.90 -15.04
C THR A 136 6.41 7.77 -13.52
N MET A 137 6.64 6.55 -13.00
CA MET A 137 6.54 6.31 -11.57
C MET A 137 7.52 7.22 -10.80
N PRO A 138 7.02 8.19 -9.99
CA PRO A 138 7.88 9.10 -9.23
C PRO A 138 8.74 8.37 -8.20
N ALA A 139 9.88 8.96 -7.82
CA ALA A 139 10.75 8.38 -6.79
C ALA A 139 10.01 8.18 -5.46
N ALA A 140 9.12 9.10 -5.08
CA ALA A 140 8.29 8.98 -3.89
C ALA A 140 7.37 7.74 -3.94
N ALA A 141 6.79 7.40 -5.10
CA ALA A 141 5.98 6.18 -5.25
C ALA A 141 6.82 4.91 -5.09
N LYS A 142 8.04 4.89 -5.63
CA LYS A 142 8.98 3.78 -5.42
C LYS A 142 9.37 3.65 -3.95
N GLY A 143 9.66 4.77 -3.30
CA GLY A 143 9.97 4.85 -1.88
C GLY A 143 8.82 4.37 -1.00
N MET A 144 7.56 4.71 -1.34
CA MET A 144 6.36 4.21 -0.66
C MET A 144 6.31 2.69 -0.68
N ILE A 145 6.47 2.07 -1.85
CA ILE A 145 6.42 0.61 -2.00
C ILE A 145 7.55 -0.05 -1.20
N LEU A 146 8.78 0.46 -1.32
CA LEU A 146 9.94 -0.08 -0.60
C LEU A 146 9.74 0.01 0.90
N SER A 147 9.32 1.17 1.42
CA SER A 147 9.08 1.38 2.85
C SER A 147 7.97 0.48 3.38
N MET A 148 6.88 0.28 2.61
CA MET A 148 5.81 -0.64 2.97
C MET A 148 6.33 -2.09 3.09
N VAL A 149 7.09 -2.55 2.09
CA VAL A 149 7.64 -3.92 2.11
C VAL A 149 8.61 -4.11 3.27
N MET A 150 9.52 -3.18 3.50
CA MET A 150 10.46 -3.25 4.62
C MET A 150 9.74 -3.19 5.98
N GLY A 151 8.76 -2.31 6.12
CA GLY A 151 7.94 -2.21 7.34
C GLY A 151 7.18 -3.49 7.62
N MET A 152 6.55 -4.08 6.60
CA MET A 152 5.84 -5.35 6.70
C MET A 152 6.78 -6.49 7.11
N MET A 153 7.94 -6.60 6.49
CA MET A 153 8.94 -7.62 6.82
C MET A 153 9.42 -7.49 8.27
N ALA A 154 9.72 -6.27 8.73
CA ALA A 154 10.13 -6.03 10.12
C ALA A 154 9.06 -6.50 11.11
N ILE A 155 7.79 -6.22 10.85
CA ILE A 155 6.69 -6.62 11.74
C ILE A 155 6.42 -8.13 11.65
N ILE A 156 6.49 -8.75 10.47
CA ILE A 156 6.36 -10.21 10.34
C ILE A 156 7.43 -10.92 11.18
N VAL A 157 8.68 -10.46 11.10
CA VAL A 157 9.78 -10.99 11.92
C VAL A 157 9.49 -10.79 13.41
N ALA A 158 9.06 -9.59 13.82
CA ALA A 158 8.72 -9.31 15.21
C ALA A 158 7.58 -10.19 15.71
N VAL A 159 6.51 -10.37 14.93
CA VAL A 159 5.37 -11.23 15.28
C VAL A 159 5.81 -12.70 15.39
N GLY A 160 6.59 -13.20 14.45
CA GLY A 160 7.13 -14.56 14.48
C GLY A 160 7.96 -14.82 15.75
N LEU A 161 8.81 -13.86 16.12
CA LEU A 161 9.59 -13.93 17.35
C LEU A 161 8.71 -13.84 18.61
N HIS A 162 7.64 -13.04 18.61
CA HIS A 162 6.66 -13.04 19.72
C HIS A 162 5.97 -14.39 19.89
N VAL A 163 5.59 -15.06 18.80
CA VAL A 163 5.01 -16.40 18.82
C VAL A 163 6.02 -17.43 19.37
N TYR A 164 7.26 -17.35 18.93
CA TYR A 164 8.34 -18.23 19.42
C TYR A 164 8.56 -18.05 20.93
N VAL A 165 8.68 -16.80 21.40
CA VAL A 165 8.87 -16.52 22.83
C VAL A 165 7.65 -16.95 23.64
N ALA A 166 6.43 -16.69 23.14
CA ALA A 166 5.20 -17.13 23.81
C ALA A 166 5.15 -18.66 23.98
N ALA A 167 5.63 -19.42 23.02
CA ALA A 167 5.72 -20.88 23.12
C ALA A 167 6.81 -21.34 24.10
N SER A 168 7.92 -20.61 24.20
CA SER A 168 9.06 -20.97 25.06
C SER A 168 8.85 -20.75 26.55
N VAL A 169 7.88 -19.91 26.92
CA VAL A 169 7.59 -19.59 28.34
C VAL A 169 6.55 -20.51 28.99
N VAL A 170 6.00 -21.47 28.26
CA VAL A 170 5.05 -22.45 28.81
C VAL A 170 5.79 -23.40 29.73
N GLY A 171 5.45 -23.40 31.03
CA GLY A 171 6.14 -24.22 32.06
C GLY A 171 7.58 -23.81 32.35
N ALA A 172 7.96 -22.57 32.02
CA ALA A 172 9.33 -22.08 32.05
C ALA A 172 9.85 -21.82 33.49
N SER A 173 11.17 -21.98 33.67
CA SER A 173 11.91 -21.57 34.87
C SER A 173 12.01 -20.04 34.96
N GLU A 174 12.37 -19.50 36.11
CA GLU A 174 12.63 -18.07 36.32
C GLU A 174 13.65 -17.50 35.33
N ALA A 175 14.71 -18.26 35.02
CA ALA A 175 15.73 -17.87 34.02
C ALA A 175 15.14 -17.73 32.61
N SER A 176 14.23 -18.62 32.22
CA SER A 176 13.54 -18.54 30.92
C SER A 176 12.60 -17.35 30.85
N LEU A 177 11.92 -17.00 31.96
CA LEU A 177 11.08 -15.82 32.04
C LEU A 177 11.87 -14.50 31.94
N ALA A 178 13.05 -14.45 32.58
CA ALA A 178 13.96 -13.31 32.46
C ALA A 178 14.44 -13.12 31.00
N THR A 179 14.79 -14.21 30.33
CA THR A 179 15.15 -14.21 28.90
C THR A 179 13.99 -13.74 28.02
N ALA A 180 12.77 -14.19 28.29
CA ALA A 180 11.59 -13.74 27.57
C ALA A 180 11.31 -12.23 27.75
N ALA A 181 11.51 -11.70 28.95
CA ALA A 181 11.37 -10.26 29.21
C ALA A 181 12.43 -9.44 28.43
N GLN A 182 13.66 -9.93 28.34
CA GLN A 182 14.72 -9.32 27.54
C GLN A 182 14.37 -9.32 26.04
N TRP A 183 13.85 -10.42 25.50
CA TRP A 183 13.35 -10.48 24.13
C TRP A 183 12.22 -9.49 23.88
N GLY A 184 11.28 -9.36 24.83
CA GLY A 184 10.20 -8.38 24.76
C GLY A 184 10.71 -6.95 24.54
N SER A 185 11.76 -6.57 25.29
CA SER A 185 12.42 -5.25 25.16
C SER A 185 13.13 -5.08 23.82
N SER A 186 13.88 -6.09 23.37
CA SER A 186 14.62 -6.04 22.09
C SER A 186 13.66 -5.95 20.88
N LEU A 187 12.55 -6.67 20.91
CA LEU A 187 11.54 -6.66 19.87
C LEU A 187 10.80 -5.31 19.76
N GLU A 188 10.79 -4.51 20.82
CA GLU A 188 10.17 -3.18 20.80
C GLU A 188 10.83 -2.29 19.72
N GLY A 189 12.17 -2.30 19.60
CA GLY A 189 12.89 -1.56 18.57
C GLY A 189 12.50 -1.98 17.16
N VAL A 190 12.41 -3.29 16.91
CA VAL A 190 12.01 -3.84 15.59
C VAL A 190 10.58 -3.45 15.23
N ARG A 191 9.65 -3.52 16.20
CA ARG A 191 8.25 -3.11 16.03
C ARG A 191 8.12 -1.63 15.69
N ARG A 192 8.82 -0.76 16.45
CA ARG A 192 8.83 0.69 16.19
C ARG A 192 9.40 1.00 14.82
N LEU A 193 10.47 0.33 14.41
CA LEU A 193 11.03 0.46 13.07
C LEU A 193 9.98 0.07 12.01
N GLY A 194 9.32 -1.07 12.18
CA GLY A 194 8.29 -1.53 11.24
C GLY A 194 7.14 -0.54 11.08
N VAL A 195 6.60 -0.03 12.19
CA VAL A 195 5.55 1.00 12.17
C VAL A 195 6.08 2.31 11.55
N GLY A 196 7.27 2.75 11.93
CA GLY A 196 7.89 3.96 11.38
C GLY A 196 8.08 3.89 9.86
N MET A 197 8.50 2.74 9.34
CA MET A 197 8.64 2.51 7.90
C MET A 197 7.29 2.58 7.17
N HIS A 198 6.22 2.02 7.75
CA HIS A 198 4.88 2.14 7.17
C HIS A 198 4.39 3.60 7.14
N LEU A 199 4.54 4.33 8.26
CA LEU A 199 4.17 5.75 8.33
C LEU A 199 4.97 6.59 7.32
N PHE A 200 6.27 6.35 7.20
CA PHE A 200 7.09 7.00 6.19
C PHE A 200 6.61 6.66 4.76
N GLY A 201 6.26 5.41 4.49
CA GLY A 201 5.65 5.00 3.23
C GLY A 201 4.36 5.75 2.93
N ILE A 202 3.48 5.91 3.92
CA ILE A 202 2.23 6.69 3.79
C ILE A 202 2.53 8.15 3.42
N VAL A 203 3.49 8.79 4.09
CA VAL A 203 3.90 10.18 3.77
C VAL A 203 4.39 10.30 2.33
N LEU A 204 5.23 9.36 1.87
CA LEU A 204 5.68 9.33 0.48
C LEU A 204 4.54 9.08 -0.52
N GLY A 205 3.56 8.28 -0.12
CA GLY A 205 2.34 8.06 -0.90
C GLY A 205 1.50 9.33 -1.05
N LEU A 206 1.28 10.06 0.04
CA LEU A 206 0.59 11.35 0.02
C LEU A 206 1.33 12.39 -0.82
N ALA A 207 2.67 12.46 -0.70
CA ALA A 207 3.49 13.31 -1.55
C ALA A 207 3.33 12.95 -3.05
N THR A 208 3.21 11.65 -3.36
CA THR A 208 2.95 11.17 -4.72
C THR A 208 1.58 11.64 -5.21
N ILE A 209 0.53 11.57 -4.37
CA ILE A 209 -0.81 12.07 -4.73
C ILE A 209 -0.74 13.56 -5.08
N VAL A 210 -0.11 14.38 -4.24
CA VAL A 210 0.04 15.83 -4.49
C VAL A 210 0.75 16.08 -5.83
N HIS A 211 1.82 15.33 -6.10
CA HIS A 211 2.58 15.44 -7.35
C HIS A 211 1.72 15.07 -8.58
N VAL A 212 0.93 14.00 -8.49
CA VAL A 212 0.00 13.57 -9.55
C VAL A 212 -1.11 14.59 -9.77
N LEU A 213 -1.71 15.13 -8.71
CA LEU A 213 -2.75 16.17 -8.81
C LEU A 213 -2.22 17.43 -9.48
N ARG A 214 -1.01 17.87 -9.15
CA ARG A 214 -0.37 19.01 -9.82
C ARG A 214 -0.18 18.76 -11.31
N PHE A 215 0.29 17.58 -11.68
CA PHE A 215 0.40 17.18 -13.08
C PHE A 215 -0.95 17.21 -13.80
N GLN A 216 -2.01 16.62 -13.20
CA GLN A 216 -3.34 16.59 -13.79
C GLN A 216 -3.92 17.99 -13.99
N SER A 217 -3.74 18.90 -13.04
CA SER A 217 -4.17 20.28 -13.16
C SER A 217 -3.53 21.00 -14.35
N ILE A 218 -2.22 20.83 -14.54
CA ILE A 218 -1.51 21.42 -15.67
C ILE A 218 -2.01 20.80 -16.99
N ARG A 219 -2.16 19.48 -17.02
CA ARG A 219 -2.58 18.78 -18.24
C ARG A 219 -3.99 19.15 -18.68
N ILE A 220 -4.94 19.32 -17.74
CA ILE A 220 -6.30 19.77 -18.05
C ILE A 220 -6.27 21.16 -18.71
N LEU A 221 -5.46 22.09 -18.20
CA LEU A 221 -5.32 23.42 -18.80
C LEU A 221 -4.75 23.37 -20.21
N GLU A 222 -3.77 22.51 -20.48
CA GLU A 222 -3.19 22.30 -21.82
C GLU A 222 -4.25 21.76 -22.79
N VAL A 223 -4.95 20.69 -22.41
CA VAL A 223 -6.01 20.08 -23.21
C VAL A 223 -7.12 21.09 -23.54
N ALA A 224 -7.49 21.93 -22.56
CA ALA A 224 -8.46 23.01 -22.81
C ALA A 224 -7.96 24.02 -23.83
N LYS A 225 -6.67 24.39 -23.80
CA LYS A 225 -6.05 25.28 -24.80
C LYS A 225 -5.94 24.63 -26.19
N GLU A 226 -5.54 23.35 -26.24
CA GLU A 226 -5.48 22.58 -27.49
C GLU A 226 -6.86 22.55 -28.17
N ARG A 227 -7.92 22.29 -27.40
CA ARG A 227 -9.31 22.28 -27.90
C ARG A 227 -9.79 23.65 -28.38
N ALA A 228 -9.44 24.72 -27.68
CA ALA A 228 -9.79 26.08 -28.09
C ALA A 228 -9.06 26.57 -29.34
N ALA A 229 -7.90 25.98 -29.65
CA ALA A 229 -7.10 26.28 -30.83
C ALA A 229 -7.47 25.43 -32.08
N SER A 230 -8.28 24.39 -31.89
CA SER A 230 -8.78 23.55 -32.99
C SER A 230 -10.03 24.21 -33.58
N PRO A 231 -10.01 24.64 -34.89
CA PRO A 231 -11.15 25.29 -35.52
C PRO A 231 -12.36 24.38 -35.70
#